data_b2a89cdd5b91a1b5f1704dfd03df829a
#
_entry.id   b2a89cdd5b91a1b5f1704dfd03df829a
#
_cell.length_a   1.000
_cell.length_b   1.000
_cell.length_c   1.000
_cell.angle_alpha   90.00
_cell.angle_beta   90.00
_cell.angle_gamma   90.00
#
_symmetry.space_group_name_H-M   'P 1'
#
loop_
_entity.id
_entity.type
_entity.pdbx_description
1 polymer ?
#
loop_
_entity_poly.entity_id
_entity_poly.type
_entity_poly.pdbx_seq_one_letter_code
_entity_poly.pdbx_strand_id
1 'polypeptide(L)'
;MKIHFRIPYFTHWGQKILVSGNIPELGNEDFSRSIPLHFQGHEDWVAELECQLEPNQTVRYKYLLLDEQNGRYQEEWGDDRTICVPATLPDHYFCFDTWNAAGSVENVFLTSPFQEVLFKKTPTMYLPKRN
;
A
#
# COMPACT_ATOMS: atom_id res chain seq x y z
N MET A 1 -9.77 12.31 -6.62
CA MET A 1 -9.25 11.95 -5.29
C MET A 1 -7.78 11.55 -5.42
N LYS A 2 -6.94 12.09 -4.59
CA LYS A 2 -5.52 11.78 -4.60
C LYS A 2 -5.21 10.73 -3.54
N ILE A 3 -4.58 9.63 -3.93
CA ILE A 3 -4.17 8.58 -3.01
C ILE A 3 -2.68 8.74 -2.73
N HIS A 4 -2.32 8.72 -1.45
CA HIS A 4 -0.94 8.81 -1.00
C HIS A 4 -0.53 7.46 -0.43
N PHE A 5 0.49 6.85 -1.01
CA PHE A 5 1.04 5.59 -0.53
C PHE A 5 2.35 5.84 0.17
N ARG A 6 2.55 5.20 1.32
CA ARG A 6 3.80 5.27 2.05
C ARG A 6 4.06 3.93 2.71
N ILE A 7 5.27 3.41 2.50
CA ILE A 7 5.68 2.15 3.09
C ILE A 7 7.17 2.22 3.42
N PRO A 8 7.55 1.95 4.67
CA PRO A 8 8.97 1.82 5.01
C PRO A 8 9.49 0.46 4.57
N TYR A 9 10.65 0.44 3.95
CA TYR A 9 11.27 -0.80 3.53
C TYR A 9 12.75 -0.56 3.26
N PHE A 10 13.61 -1.41 3.81
CA PHE A 10 15.03 -1.35 3.56
C PHE A 10 15.33 -2.06 2.25
N THR A 11 15.81 -1.30 1.25
CA THR A 11 16.15 -1.86 -0.05
C THR A 11 17.67 -1.89 -0.23
N HIS A 12 18.12 -2.85 -1.03
CA HIS A 12 19.49 -2.90 -1.48
C HIS A 12 19.64 -2.15 -2.80
N TRP A 13 20.87 -1.87 -3.18
CA TRP A 13 21.13 -1.21 -4.46
C TRP A 13 20.51 -2.02 -5.61
N GLY A 14 19.80 -1.31 -6.48
CA GLY A 14 19.14 -1.95 -7.62
C GLY A 14 17.72 -2.43 -7.33
N GLN A 15 17.22 -2.21 -6.13
CA GLN A 15 15.85 -2.57 -5.78
C GLN A 15 14.98 -1.32 -5.66
N LYS A 16 13.69 -1.47 -5.95
CA LYS A 16 12.73 -0.41 -5.71
C LYS A 16 11.38 -0.99 -5.38
N ILE A 17 10.53 -0.16 -4.79
CA ILE A 17 9.19 -0.53 -4.36
C ILE A 17 8.18 0.03 -5.35
N LEU A 18 7.21 -0.80 -5.73
CA LEU A 18 6.12 -0.43 -6.61
C LEU A 18 4.80 -0.71 -5.91
N VAL A 19 3.73 -0.08 -6.39
CA VAL A 19 2.38 -0.42 -5.95
C VAL A 19 1.56 -0.80 -7.17
N SER A 20 0.82 -1.91 -7.06
CA SER A 20 -0.02 -2.44 -8.11
C SER A 20 -1.45 -2.59 -7.59
N GLY A 21 -2.43 -2.37 -8.42
CA GLY A 21 -3.81 -2.51 -7.99
C GLY A 21 -4.78 -2.74 -9.14
N ASN A 22 -6.05 -2.87 -8.78
CA ASN A 22 -7.10 -3.28 -9.71
C ASN A 22 -7.79 -2.11 -10.42
N ILE A 23 -7.17 -0.94 -10.44
CA ILE A 23 -7.68 0.21 -11.18
C ILE A 23 -6.66 0.60 -12.26
N PRO A 24 -7.10 1.29 -13.32
CA PRO A 24 -6.19 1.64 -14.41
C PRO A 24 -4.98 2.44 -13.95
N GLU A 25 -5.17 3.36 -13.01
CA GLU A 25 -4.09 4.19 -12.49
C GLU A 25 -3.03 3.37 -11.75
N LEU A 26 -3.37 2.17 -11.29
CA LEU A 26 -2.44 1.25 -10.63
C LEU A 26 -2.07 0.06 -11.52
N GLY A 27 -2.33 0.17 -12.82
CA GLY A 27 -1.89 -0.81 -13.79
C GLY A 27 -2.82 -2.00 -14.02
N ASN A 28 -4.03 -1.99 -13.46
CA ASN A 28 -5.02 -3.06 -13.65
C ASN A 28 -4.44 -4.45 -13.34
N GLU A 29 -3.68 -4.54 -12.25
CA GLU A 29 -3.06 -5.78 -11.77
C GLU A 29 -1.96 -6.33 -12.67
N ASP A 30 -1.50 -5.55 -13.64
CA ASP A 30 -0.35 -5.90 -14.46
C ASP A 30 0.90 -5.32 -13.80
N PHE A 31 1.79 -6.19 -13.31
CA PHE A 31 2.97 -5.75 -12.56
C PHE A 31 3.89 -4.86 -13.38
N SER A 32 3.94 -5.08 -14.69
CA SER A 32 4.78 -4.25 -15.56
C SER A 32 4.27 -2.81 -15.68
N ARG A 33 3.02 -2.57 -15.26
CA ARG A 33 2.39 -1.27 -15.28
C ARG A 33 2.19 -0.70 -13.89
N SER A 34 2.84 -1.28 -12.90
CA SER A 34 2.78 -0.80 -11.52
C SER A 34 3.41 0.57 -11.38
N ILE A 35 3.00 1.30 -10.35
CA ILE A 35 3.48 2.65 -10.10
C ILE A 35 4.72 2.57 -9.20
N PRO A 36 5.86 3.12 -9.62
CA PRO A 36 7.04 3.14 -8.77
C PRO A 36 6.88 4.17 -7.65
N LEU A 37 7.28 3.80 -6.45
CA LEU A 37 7.37 4.72 -5.35
C LEU A 37 8.73 5.41 -5.37
N HIS A 38 8.82 6.53 -4.68
CA HIS A 38 10.06 7.29 -4.57
C HIS A 38 10.65 7.13 -3.18
N PHE A 39 11.95 6.91 -3.10
CA PHE A 39 12.64 6.83 -1.84
C PHE A 39 12.80 8.24 -1.26
N GLN A 40 12.31 8.42 -0.03
CA GLN A 40 12.28 9.75 0.59
C GLN A 40 13.27 9.87 1.76
N GLY A 41 14.07 8.83 2.01
CA GLY A 41 14.98 8.78 3.14
C GLY A 41 14.38 8.05 4.32
N HIS A 42 15.19 7.68 5.29
CA HIS A 42 14.73 6.96 6.49
C HIS A 42 13.94 5.70 6.14
N GLU A 43 14.30 5.06 5.03
CA GLU A 43 13.64 3.84 4.54
C GLU A 43 12.20 4.05 4.09
N ASP A 44 11.75 5.28 3.90
CA ASP A 44 10.39 5.54 3.44
C ASP A 44 10.31 5.59 1.92
N TRP A 45 9.34 4.88 1.38
CA TRP A 45 8.98 4.91 -0.03
C TRP A 45 7.59 5.50 -0.16
N VAL A 46 7.42 6.47 -1.04
CA VAL A 46 6.16 7.23 -1.16
C VAL A 46 5.75 7.40 -2.61
N ALA A 47 4.45 7.53 -2.81
CA ALA A 47 3.89 7.91 -4.10
C ALA A 47 2.57 8.64 -3.90
N GLU A 48 2.25 9.54 -4.82
CA GLU A 48 0.95 10.20 -4.89
C GLU A 48 0.35 9.92 -6.24
N LEU A 49 -0.95 9.68 -6.27
CA LEU A 49 -1.61 9.28 -7.51
C LEU A 49 -3.01 9.87 -7.55
N GLU A 50 -3.30 10.60 -8.63
CA GLU A 50 -4.65 11.12 -8.85
C GLU A 50 -5.50 10.03 -9.49
N CYS A 51 -6.62 9.67 -8.87
CA CYS A 51 -7.48 8.58 -9.31
C CYS A 51 -8.90 9.05 -9.53
N GLN A 52 -9.52 8.50 -10.58
CA GLN A 52 -10.93 8.69 -10.87
C GLN A 52 -11.70 7.56 -10.22
N LEU A 53 -12.23 7.80 -9.03
CA LEU A 53 -12.91 6.78 -8.23
C LEU A 53 -14.36 7.14 -7.99
N GLU A 54 -15.19 6.10 -7.84
CA GLU A 54 -16.61 6.26 -7.53
C GLU A 54 -16.83 6.11 -6.03
N PRO A 55 -17.87 6.74 -5.48
CA PRO A 55 -18.22 6.50 -4.09
C PRO A 55 -18.51 5.01 -3.85
N ASN A 56 -18.07 4.52 -2.70
CA ASN A 56 -18.27 3.13 -2.27
C ASN A 56 -17.55 2.09 -3.13
N GLN A 57 -16.63 2.52 -4.01
CA GLN A 57 -15.81 1.61 -4.79
C GLN A 57 -14.78 0.95 -3.89
N THR A 58 -14.47 -0.32 -4.19
CA THR A 58 -13.40 -1.04 -3.51
C THR A 58 -12.19 -1.11 -4.43
N VAL A 59 -11.04 -0.63 -3.92
CA VAL A 59 -9.78 -0.70 -4.65
C VAL A 59 -8.89 -1.71 -3.94
N ARG A 60 -8.37 -2.69 -4.66
CA ARG A 60 -7.40 -3.65 -4.12
C ARG A 60 -6.03 -3.30 -4.64
N TYR A 61 -5.03 -3.36 -3.77
CA TYR A 61 -3.66 -3.04 -4.15
C TYR A 61 -2.68 -3.86 -3.32
N LYS A 62 -1.45 -3.93 -3.79
CA LYS A 62 -0.36 -4.54 -3.04
C LYS A 62 0.95 -3.91 -3.47
N TYR A 63 1.95 -4.07 -2.61
CA TYR A 63 3.28 -3.57 -2.89
C TYR A 63 4.15 -4.67 -3.48
N LEU A 64 5.08 -4.26 -4.33
CA LEU A 64 6.00 -5.16 -5.01
C LEU A 64 7.42 -4.67 -4.79
N LEU A 65 8.34 -5.60 -4.62
CA LEU A 65 9.77 -5.31 -4.64
C LEU A 65 10.28 -5.72 -6.01
N LEU A 66 10.84 -4.77 -6.75
CA LEU A 66 11.44 -5.06 -8.05
C LEU A 66 12.95 -5.05 -7.92
N ASP A 67 13.59 -6.14 -8.32
CA ASP A 67 15.03 -6.21 -8.47
C ASP A 67 15.36 -5.89 -9.93
N GLU A 68 15.90 -4.69 -10.16
CA GLU A 68 16.13 -4.21 -11.52
C GLU A 68 17.25 -4.97 -12.23
N GLN A 69 18.13 -5.65 -11.47
CA GLN A 69 19.22 -6.39 -12.07
C GLN A 69 18.75 -7.64 -12.81
N ASN A 70 17.72 -8.30 -12.28
CA ASN A 70 17.19 -9.51 -12.90
C ASN A 70 15.75 -9.37 -13.37
N GLY A 71 15.12 -8.21 -13.15
CA GLY A 71 13.75 -7.96 -13.58
C GLY A 71 12.70 -8.73 -12.82
N ARG A 72 13.02 -9.24 -11.65
CA ARG A 72 12.09 -10.07 -10.89
C ARG A 72 11.29 -9.23 -9.90
N TYR A 73 10.02 -9.58 -9.78
CA TYR A 73 9.11 -8.98 -8.81
C TYR A 73 8.89 -9.92 -7.65
N GLN A 74 8.91 -9.37 -6.44
CA GLN A 74 8.52 -10.09 -5.23
C GLN A 74 7.30 -9.41 -4.66
N GLU A 75 6.18 -10.15 -4.58
CA GLU A 75 4.95 -9.62 -3.99
C GLU A 75 5.02 -9.70 -2.48
N GLU A 76 4.37 -8.75 -1.80
CA GLU A 76 4.15 -8.95 -0.37
C GLU A 76 3.29 -10.19 -0.15
N TRP A 77 3.48 -10.79 1.02
CA TRP A 77 2.75 -11.99 1.39
C TRP A 77 1.33 -11.63 1.80
N GLY A 78 0.39 -12.54 1.51
CA GLY A 78 -0.98 -12.44 1.97
C GLY A 78 -1.91 -11.85 0.91
N ASP A 79 -3.12 -11.57 1.35
CA ASP A 79 -4.15 -11.03 0.48
C ASP A 79 -3.87 -9.57 0.12
N ASP A 80 -4.49 -9.12 -0.96
CA ASP A 80 -4.39 -7.74 -1.37
C ASP A 80 -4.94 -6.81 -0.28
N ARG A 81 -4.33 -5.65 -0.16
CA ARG A 81 -4.85 -4.59 0.69
C ARG A 81 -6.04 -3.94 0.01
N THR A 82 -6.91 -3.33 0.81
CA THR A 82 -8.18 -2.82 0.32
C THR A 82 -8.36 -1.36 0.73
N ILE A 83 -8.80 -0.54 -0.22
CA ILE A 83 -9.30 0.80 0.06
C ILE A 83 -10.80 0.78 -0.18
N CYS A 84 -11.59 1.12 0.84
CA CYS A 84 -13.03 1.28 0.70
C CYS A 84 -13.30 2.78 0.54
N VAL A 85 -13.62 3.19 -0.69
CA VAL A 85 -13.82 4.60 -0.99
C VAL A 85 -15.08 5.09 -0.26
N PRO A 86 -14.99 6.17 0.54
CA PRO A 86 -16.17 6.67 1.26
C PRO A 86 -17.28 7.11 0.33
N ALA A 87 -18.51 7.12 0.88
CA ALA A 87 -19.68 7.59 0.13
C ALA A 87 -19.54 9.05 -0.30
N THR A 88 -18.90 9.87 0.55
CA THR A 88 -18.52 11.23 0.19
C THR A 88 -17.03 11.21 -0.14
N LEU A 89 -16.69 11.48 -1.41
CA LEU A 89 -15.29 11.39 -1.87
C LEU A 89 -14.43 12.44 -1.17
N PRO A 90 -13.36 12.04 -0.48
CA PRO A 90 -12.41 13.00 0.06
C PRO A 90 -11.46 13.48 -1.04
N ASP A 91 -10.81 14.61 -0.80
CA ASP A 91 -9.79 15.09 -1.72
C ASP A 91 -8.53 14.22 -1.67
N HIS A 92 -8.22 13.69 -0.49
CA HIS A 92 -7.00 12.90 -0.24
C HIS A 92 -7.33 11.65 0.54
N TYR A 93 -6.63 10.59 0.24
CA TYR A 93 -6.69 9.33 0.98
C TYR A 93 -5.27 8.86 1.24
N PHE A 94 -4.93 8.56 2.49
CA PHE A 94 -3.57 8.21 2.89
C PHE A 94 -3.48 6.72 3.25
N CYS A 95 -2.54 6.02 2.61
CA CYS A 95 -2.25 4.62 2.88
C CYS A 95 -0.85 4.55 3.49
N PHE A 96 -0.77 4.42 4.81
CA PHE A 96 0.50 4.28 5.52
C PHE A 96 0.64 2.82 5.93
N ASP A 97 1.40 2.07 5.17
CA ASP A 97 1.43 0.61 5.27
C ASP A 97 2.79 0.13 5.75
N THR A 98 2.84 -1.13 6.18
CA THR A 98 4.10 -1.84 6.43
C THR A 98 4.11 -3.10 5.58
N TRP A 99 5.32 -3.53 5.19
CA TRP A 99 5.48 -4.69 4.31
C TRP A 99 5.02 -5.96 5.01
N ASN A 100 4.19 -6.74 4.31
CA ASN A 100 3.72 -8.03 4.78
C ASN A 100 4.72 -9.11 4.38
N ALA A 101 5.46 -9.62 5.36
CA ALA A 101 6.42 -10.69 5.12
C ALA A 101 5.78 -12.05 5.42
N ALA A 102 6.22 -13.08 4.69
CA ALA A 102 5.72 -14.44 4.93
C ALA A 102 5.99 -14.83 6.38
N GLY A 103 4.97 -15.40 7.04
CA GLY A 103 5.08 -15.81 8.42
C GLY A 103 4.88 -14.73 9.46
N SER A 104 4.59 -13.50 9.04
CA SER A 104 4.42 -12.38 9.95
C SER A 104 2.93 -12.16 10.22
N VAL A 105 2.42 -12.82 11.24
CA VAL A 105 0.98 -12.80 11.57
C VAL A 105 0.55 -11.42 12.04
N GLU A 106 1.39 -10.72 12.80
CA GLU A 106 1.07 -9.39 13.29
C GLU A 106 0.74 -8.42 12.16
N ASN A 107 1.44 -8.53 11.05
CA ASN A 107 1.20 -7.63 9.93
C ASN A 107 -0.20 -7.78 9.36
N VAL A 108 -0.74 -9.01 9.40
CA VAL A 108 -2.10 -9.24 8.93
C VAL A 108 -3.11 -8.48 9.76
N PHE A 109 -2.92 -8.45 11.08
CA PHE A 109 -3.82 -7.73 11.96
C PHE A 109 -3.68 -6.22 11.85
N LEU A 110 -2.51 -5.74 11.49
CA LEU A 110 -2.24 -4.30 11.42
C LEU A 110 -2.59 -3.68 10.08
N THR A 111 -2.97 -4.51 9.09
CA THR A 111 -3.31 -3.99 7.77
C THR A 111 -4.80 -3.79 7.63
N SER A 112 -5.21 -3.29 6.51
CA SER A 112 -6.58 -3.03 6.07
C SER A 112 -7.55 -2.53 7.13
N PRO A 113 -8.08 -3.40 8.02
CA PRO A 113 -9.13 -2.91 8.95
C PRO A 113 -8.64 -1.80 9.85
N PHE A 114 -7.36 -1.82 10.19
CA PHE A 114 -6.81 -0.82 11.10
C PHE A 114 -6.40 0.46 10.41
N GLN A 115 -6.17 0.44 9.12
CA GLN A 115 -5.86 1.67 8.39
C GLN A 115 -7.01 2.66 8.50
N GLU A 116 -8.22 2.20 8.27
CA GLU A 116 -9.37 3.08 8.38
C GLU A 116 -9.55 3.61 9.78
N VAL A 117 -9.35 2.75 10.77
CA VAL A 117 -9.50 3.12 12.17
C VAL A 117 -8.44 4.11 12.58
N LEU A 118 -7.18 3.89 12.20
CA LEU A 118 -6.08 4.76 12.58
C LEU A 118 -6.26 6.17 12.05
N PHE A 119 -6.79 6.30 10.87
CA PHE A 119 -7.00 7.62 10.29
C PHE A 119 -8.19 8.33 10.90
N LYS A 120 -9.07 7.60 11.54
CA LYS A 120 -10.21 8.18 12.22
C LYS A 120 -9.92 8.45 13.66
N LYS A 121 -9.09 7.65 14.26
CA LYS A 121 -8.74 7.74 15.66
C LYS A 121 -7.44 7.11 15.95
N THR A 122 -7.08 6.16 16.00
CA THR A 122 -6.05 5.21 16.24
C THR A 122 -5.82 4.11 16.92
N PRO A 123 -6.20 3.33 16.90
CA PRO A 123 -5.83 2.16 17.34
C PRO A 123 -5.54 1.59 17.79
N THR A 124 -5.63 1.27 17.70
CA THR A 124 -5.21 0.46 18.10
C THR A 124 -4.97 -0.14 18.30
N MET A 125 -5.18 -0.23 18.36
CA MET A 125 -4.81 -0.92 18.62
C MET A 125 -4.90 -1.44 18.90
N TYR A 126 -5.15 -1.54 18.90
CA TYR A 126 -5.08 -2.15 19.30
C TYR A 126 -4.98 -2.97 19.54
N LEU A 127 -4.95 -3.22 19.68
CA LEU A 127 -4.59 -4.09 19.85
C LEU A 127 -4.15 -4.58 20.26
N PRO A 128 -4.09 -4.87 20.50
CA PRO A 128 -3.44 -5.36 20.92
C PRO A 128 -2.69 -5.43 21.18
N LYS A 129 -2.32 -5.40 21.11
CA LYS A 129 -1.60 -5.20 21.01
C LYS A 129 -1.07 -4.91 21.15
N ARG A 130 -0.91 -4.90 21.09
CA ARG A 130 -0.49 -4.46 20.85
C ARG A 130 -0.41 -4.14 20.90
N ASN A 131 -0.44 -4.14 20.91
CA ASN A 131 -0.45 -3.68 20.79
C ASN A 131 -0.37 -3.59 20.83
#